data_979205c2effe13c5da168b4bafbee9ed
#
_entry.id   979205c2effe13c5da168b4bafbee9ed
#
_cell.length_a   1.000
_cell.length_b   1.000
_cell.length_c   1.000
_cell.angle_alpha   90.00
_cell.angle_beta   90.00
_cell.angle_gamma   90.00
#
_symmetry.space_group_name_H-M   'P 1'
#
loop_
_entity.id
_entity.type
_entity.pdbx_description
1 polymer ?
#
loop_
_entity_poly.entity_id
_entity_poly.type
_entity_poly.pdbx_seq_one_letter_code
_entity_poly.pdbx_strand_id
1 'polypeptide(L)'
;MVRLLNKDTTKGLASLVRFLFRIQEVFTHIVEVEHPDVDSCLYAMWHCNQCAIYGFKDKPTVSVLVSNSRDGEVVAHGISRMGFKLVRGSKGRRGAVEASLQMIEALKNGERCAMMVDGPKGPPKIAKDGAIKIAKLSGKPIVPVCWYSTNFNWVKLPSWDGLRMPILDVRLINLYGEPIYVPEDADDEVIEQVRLKLEQSLKELDERIPEAYEKVYWHGLWKRKQK
;
A
#
# COMPACT_ATOMS: atom_id res chain seq x y z
N MET A 1 10.48 -19.75 -14.27
CA MET A 1 10.52 -20.96 -13.44
C MET A 1 9.22 -21.12 -12.63
N VAL A 2 8.02 -21.08 -13.21
CA VAL A 2 6.75 -21.34 -12.51
C VAL A 2 5.76 -22.00 -13.47
N ARG A 3 6.08 -23.20 -13.94
CA ARG A 3 5.18 -24.01 -14.78
C ARG A 3 4.67 -25.29 -14.09
N LEU A 4 4.88 -25.42 -12.76
CA LEU A 4 4.61 -26.64 -12.01
C LEU A 4 3.53 -26.53 -10.93
N LEU A 5 2.76 -25.43 -10.89
CA LEU A 5 1.69 -25.32 -9.90
C LEU A 5 0.37 -25.83 -10.51
N ASN A 6 0.01 -27.05 -10.15
CA ASN A 6 -1.32 -27.63 -10.33
C ASN A 6 -2.33 -26.90 -9.40
N LYS A 7 -3.65 -26.97 -9.68
CA LYS A 7 -4.71 -26.32 -8.90
C LYS A 7 -4.62 -26.62 -7.39
N ASP A 8 -4.20 -27.83 -7.03
CA ASP A 8 -4.10 -28.26 -5.63
C ASP A 8 -2.85 -27.71 -4.95
N THR A 9 -1.72 -27.60 -5.66
CA THR A 9 -0.51 -26.94 -5.17
C THR A 9 -0.73 -25.44 -4.98
N THR A 10 -1.54 -24.80 -5.82
CA THR A 10 -1.92 -23.39 -5.67
C THR A 10 -2.76 -23.16 -4.42
N LYS A 11 -3.71 -24.04 -4.10
CA LYS A 11 -4.51 -23.97 -2.87
C LYS A 11 -3.67 -24.19 -1.61
N GLY A 12 -2.75 -25.15 -1.63
CA GLY A 12 -1.82 -25.40 -0.54
C GLY A 12 -0.91 -24.20 -0.26
N LEU A 13 -0.33 -23.63 -1.33
CA LEU A 13 0.50 -22.43 -1.23
C LEU A 13 -0.29 -21.22 -0.71
N ALA A 14 -1.50 -21.00 -1.21
CA ALA A 14 -2.37 -19.93 -0.74
C ALA A 14 -2.74 -20.09 0.75
N SER A 15 -2.91 -21.34 1.22
CA SER A 15 -3.17 -21.62 2.64
C SER A 15 -1.94 -21.36 3.52
N LEU A 16 -0.75 -21.72 3.04
CA LEU A 16 0.50 -21.43 3.72
C LEU A 16 0.77 -19.92 3.79
N VAL A 17 0.63 -19.23 2.68
CA VAL A 17 0.80 -17.76 2.63
C VAL A 17 -0.19 -17.07 3.56
N ARG A 18 -1.43 -17.51 3.59
CA ARG A 18 -2.46 -17.04 4.51
C ARG A 18 -2.07 -17.19 5.97
N PHE A 19 -1.52 -18.35 6.34
CA PHE A 19 -1.04 -18.64 7.68
C PHE A 19 0.15 -17.75 8.06
N LEU A 20 1.10 -17.58 7.14
CA LEU A 20 2.27 -16.71 7.33
C LEU A 20 1.88 -15.23 7.49
N PHE A 21 0.93 -14.72 6.70
CA PHE A 21 0.41 -13.35 6.83
C PHE A 21 -0.22 -13.13 8.20
N ARG A 22 -0.99 -14.10 8.71
CA ARG A 22 -1.63 -13.99 10.02
C ARG A 22 -0.60 -14.04 11.17
N ILE A 23 0.38 -14.91 11.07
CA ILE A 23 1.49 -14.93 12.04
C ILE A 23 2.21 -13.60 12.00
N GLN A 24 2.58 -13.12 10.82
CA GLN A 24 3.27 -11.85 10.67
C GLN A 24 2.46 -10.69 11.27
N GLU A 25 1.14 -10.65 11.05
CA GLU A 25 0.28 -9.61 11.60
C GLU A 25 0.29 -9.58 13.14
N VAL A 26 0.27 -10.75 13.79
CA VAL A 26 0.33 -10.86 15.26
C VAL A 26 1.67 -10.36 15.82
N PHE A 27 2.75 -10.62 15.11
CA PHE A 27 4.11 -10.23 15.51
C PHE A 27 4.56 -8.89 14.93
N THR A 28 3.65 -8.14 14.30
CA THR A 28 3.97 -6.82 13.74
C THR A 28 3.41 -5.72 14.64
N HIS A 29 4.32 -4.95 15.21
CA HIS A 29 3.97 -3.78 16.01
C HIS A 29 4.15 -2.51 15.20
N ILE A 30 3.11 -1.70 15.06
CA ILE A 30 3.12 -0.56 14.15
C ILE A 30 2.79 0.72 14.90
N VAL A 31 3.58 1.77 14.61
CA VAL A 31 3.29 3.14 15.00
C VAL A 31 3.05 3.96 13.74
N GLU A 32 1.92 4.64 13.69
CA GLU A 32 1.63 5.60 12.63
C GLU A 32 2.20 6.97 13.02
N VAL A 33 2.93 7.57 12.10
CA VAL A 33 3.60 8.86 12.28
C VAL A 33 3.08 9.83 11.22
N GLU A 34 2.70 11.02 11.66
CA GLU A 34 2.16 12.07 10.78
C GLU A 34 0.91 11.61 10.00
N HIS A 35 0.08 10.75 10.61
CA HIS A 35 -1.16 10.32 9.94
C HIS A 35 -2.11 11.51 9.81
N PRO A 36 -2.52 11.90 8.59
CA PRO A 36 -3.38 13.05 8.39
C PRO A 36 -4.80 12.78 8.90
N ASP A 37 -5.44 13.82 9.40
CA ASP A 37 -6.85 13.78 9.81
C ASP A 37 -7.76 13.93 8.58
N VAL A 38 -7.97 12.83 7.87
CA VAL A 38 -8.85 12.76 6.70
C VAL A 38 -9.76 11.53 6.80
N ASP A 39 -11.05 11.72 6.58
CA ASP A 39 -12.05 10.64 6.69
C ASP A 39 -11.88 9.60 5.60
N SER A 40 -11.67 10.04 4.36
CA SER A 40 -11.55 9.21 3.17
C SER A 40 -10.39 9.68 2.31
N CYS A 41 -9.54 8.76 1.88
CA CYS A 41 -8.37 9.04 1.05
C CYS A 41 -7.92 7.84 0.24
N LEU A 42 -7.09 8.12 -0.76
CA LEU A 42 -6.34 7.10 -1.50
C LEU A 42 -4.90 7.03 -0.96
N TYR A 43 -4.59 6.00 -0.18
CA TYR A 43 -3.21 5.71 0.22
C TYR A 43 -2.39 5.30 -0.99
N ALA A 44 -1.31 6.03 -1.24
CA ALA A 44 -0.38 5.81 -2.34
C ALA A 44 0.98 5.37 -1.81
N MET A 45 1.53 4.28 -2.34
CA MET A 45 2.82 3.75 -1.93
C MET A 45 3.56 3.13 -3.11
N TRP A 46 4.87 2.92 -2.95
CA TRP A 46 5.65 2.11 -3.87
C TRP A 46 5.36 0.61 -3.70
N HIS A 47 5.53 -0.20 -4.73
CA HIS A 47 5.44 -1.66 -4.61
C HIS A 47 6.38 -2.22 -3.55
N CYS A 48 7.59 -1.70 -3.44
CA CYS A 48 8.52 -2.12 -2.39
C CYS A 48 8.02 -1.83 -0.97
N ASN A 49 7.06 -0.91 -0.82
CA ASN A 49 6.48 -0.47 0.45
C ASN A 49 5.09 -1.06 0.72
N GLN A 50 4.60 -2.02 -0.09
CA GLN A 50 3.24 -2.56 0.05
C GLN A 50 2.92 -3.13 1.44
N CYS A 51 3.91 -3.50 2.23
CA CYS A 51 3.71 -3.96 3.61
C CYS A 51 3.27 -2.84 4.58
N ALA A 52 3.23 -1.57 4.17
CA ALA A 52 2.58 -0.50 4.93
C ALA A 52 1.13 -0.82 5.29
N ILE A 53 0.45 -1.64 4.49
CA ILE A 53 -0.94 -2.07 4.74
C ILE A 53 -1.13 -2.78 6.09
N TYR A 54 -0.09 -3.38 6.67
CA TYR A 54 -0.18 -3.97 8.01
C TYR A 54 -0.60 -2.94 9.06
N GLY A 55 -0.20 -1.66 8.88
CA GLY A 55 -0.45 -0.55 9.80
C GLY A 55 -1.80 0.13 9.66
N PHE A 56 -2.52 -0.09 8.57
CA PHE A 56 -3.78 0.59 8.35
C PHE A 56 -4.81 0.18 9.40
N LYS A 57 -5.42 1.18 10.03
CA LYS A 57 -6.55 1.01 10.94
C LYS A 57 -7.83 0.81 10.14
N ASP A 58 -8.86 0.27 10.81
CA ASP A 58 -10.19 0.09 10.22
C ASP A 58 -10.17 -0.65 8.87
N LYS A 59 -9.37 -1.70 8.80
CA LYS A 59 -9.15 -2.51 7.59
C LYS A 59 -10.44 -2.88 6.82
N PRO A 60 -11.59 -3.15 7.48
CA PRO A 60 -12.85 -3.41 6.76
C PRO A 60 -13.37 -2.23 5.92
N THR A 61 -12.89 -1.01 6.18
CA THR A 61 -13.24 0.19 5.40
C THR A 61 -12.18 0.56 4.36
N VAL A 62 -11.13 -0.26 4.22
CA VAL A 62 -10.04 -0.02 3.26
C VAL A 62 -10.12 -1.00 2.10
N SER A 63 -10.28 -0.48 0.89
CA SER A 63 -10.27 -1.23 -0.36
C SER A 63 -8.87 -1.23 -0.98
N VAL A 64 -8.28 -2.42 -1.17
CA VAL A 64 -6.92 -2.58 -1.72
C VAL A 64 -6.99 -3.08 -3.15
N LEU A 65 -6.31 -2.37 -4.07
CA LEU A 65 -6.19 -2.78 -5.47
C LEU A 65 -5.21 -3.94 -5.62
N VAL A 66 -5.70 -5.08 -6.08
CA VAL A 66 -4.90 -6.29 -6.30
C VAL A 66 -5.06 -6.82 -7.72
N SER A 67 -3.96 -7.15 -8.37
CA SER A 67 -3.96 -7.70 -9.73
C SER A 67 -4.70 -9.04 -9.81
N ASN A 68 -5.41 -9.30 -10.93
CA ASN A 68 -5.98 -10.60 -11.30
C ASN A 68 -4.95 -11.61 -11.86
N SER A 69 -3.66 -11.40 -11.58
CA SER A 69 -2.60 -12.36 -11.89
C SER A 69 -2.62 -13.54 -10.91
N ARG A 70 -1.90 -14.63 -11.25
CA ARG A 70 -1.73 -15.77 -10.33
C ARG A 70 -1.07 -15.37 -9.01
N ASP A 71 -0.05 -14.51 -9.08
CA ASP A 71 0.62 -13.98 -7.90
C ASP A 71 -0.33 -13.08 -7.09
N GLY A 72 -1.10 -12.23 -7.78
CA GLY A 72 -2.14 -11.42 -7.17
C GLY A 72 -3.25 -12.24 -6.49
N GLU A 73 -3.56 -13.45 -6.98
CA GLU A 73 -4.53 -14.34 -6.33
C GLU A 73 -4.03 -14.82 -4.96
N VAL A 74 -2.75 -15.18 -4.88
CA VAL A 74 -2.12 -15.59 -3.60
C VAL A 74 -2.13 -14.44 -2.60
N VAL A 75 -1.75 -13.23 -3.04
CA VAL A 75 -1.73 -12.01 -2.21
C VAL A 75 -3.15 -11.63 -1.78
N ALA A 76 -4.13 -11.70 -2.68
CA ALA A 76 -5.53 -11.40 -2.40
C ALA A 76 -6.10 -12.22 -1.24
N HIS A 77 -5.77 -13.51 -1.17
CA HIS A 77 -6.17 -14.36 -0.05
C HIS A 77 -5.59 -13.90 1.30
N GLY A 78 -4.35 -13.44 1.31
CA GLY A 78 -3.71 -12.88 2.51
C GLY A 78 -4.39 -11.59 2.96
N ILE A 79 -4.53 -10.63 2.05
CA ILE A 79 -5.09 -9.30 2.31
C ILE A 79 -6.56 -9.39 2.76
N SER A 80 -7.37 -10.22 2.10
CA SER A 80 -8.78 -10.44 2.50
C SER A 80 -8.90 -10.99 3.93
N ARG A 81 -7.97 -11.86 4.35
CA ARG A 81 -7.95 -12.39 5.72
C ARG A 81 -7.53 -11.38 6.78
N MET A 82 -6.79 -10.36 6.40
CA MET A 82 -6.49 -9.23 7.26
C MET A 82 -7.69 -8.30 7.46
N GLY A 83 -8.80 -8.55 6.78
CA GLY A 83 -10.04 -7.79 6.88
C GLY A 83 -10.22 -6.71 5.82
N PHE A 84 -9.30 -6.57 4.88
CA PHE A 84 -9.43 -5.59 3.79
C PHE A 84 -10.48 -5.99 2.75
N LYS A 85 -11.12 -5.00 2.17
CA LYS A 85 -11.86 -5.17 0.92
C LYS A 85 -10.89 -5.27 -0.25
N LEU A 86 -11.27 -6.01 -1.29
CA LEU A 86 -10.44 -6.19 -2.48
C LEU A 86 -11.10 -5.57 -3.70
N VAL A 87 -10.37 -4.73 -4.40
CA VAL A 87 -10.67 -4.31 -5.77
C VAL A 87 -9.76 -5.09 -6.71
N ARG A 88 -10.35 -5.83 -7.63
CA ARG A 88 -9.62 -6.73 -8.54
C ARG A 88 -9.39 -6.07 -9.88
N GLY A 89 -8.13 -5.69 -10.16
CA GLY A 89 -7.72 -5.18 -11.46
C GLY A 89 -7.40 -6.32 -12.44
N SER A 90 -8.15 -6.45 -13.53
CA SER A 90 -7.85 -7.43 -14.57
C SER A 90 -6.75 -6.95 -15.51
N LYS A 91 -6.08 -7.91 -16.21
CA LYS A 91 -5.12 -7.58 -17.25
C LYS A 91 -5.82 -6.83 -18.39
N GLY A 92 -5.21 -5.73 -18.85
CA GLY A 92 -5.68 -4.94 -19.98
C GLY A 92 -6.46 -3.69 -19.58
N ARG A 93 -6.69 -2.83 -20.57
CA ARG A 93 -7.26 -1.48 -20.38
C ARG A 93 -8.65 -1.51 -19.73
N ARG A 94 -9.52 -2.43 -20.18
CA ARG A 94 -10.88 -2.55 -19.65
C ARG A 94 -10.93 -2.89 -18.17
N GLY A 95 -10.13 -3.86 -17.74
CA GLY A 95 -10.10 -4.24 -16.33
C GLY A 95 -9.43 -3.23 -15.42
N ALA A 96 -8.51 -2.42 -15.94
CA ALA A 96 -7.95 -1.30 -15.18
C ALA A 96 -9.02 -0.21 -14.97
N VAL A 97 -9.84 0.07 -15.98
CA VAL A 97 -10.95 1.04 -15.88
C VAL A 97 -12.00 0.56 -14.87
N GLU A 98 -12.42 -0.70 -14.94
CA GLU A 98 -13.40 -1.27 -14.00
C GLU A 98 -12.91 -1.17 -12.54
N ALA A 99 -11.65 -1.52 -12.29
CA ALA A 99 -11.05 -1.39 -10.96
C ALA A 99 -10.97 0.07 -10.50
N SER A 100 -10.61 0.99 -11.38
CA SER A 100 -10.58 2.42 -11.05
C SER A 100 -11.97 2.96 -10.67
N LEU A 101 -13.02 2.55 -11.39
CA LEU A 101 -14.39 2.95 -11.08
C LEU A 101 -14.84 2.42 -9.71
N GLN A 102 -14.51 1.17 -9.37
CA GLN A 102 -14.80 0.62 -8.04
C GLN A 102 -14.08 1.39 -6.92
N MET A 103 -12.81 1.79 -7.13
CA MET A 103 -12.09 2.61 -6.16
C MET A 103 -12.68 4.00 -6.01
N ILE A 104 -13.08 4.64 -7.12
CA ILE A 104 -13.75 5.95 -7.11
C ILE A 104 -15.06 5.87 -6.32
N GLU A 105 -15.86 4.84 -6.53
CA GLU A 105 -17.11 4.61 -5.82
C GLU A 105 -16.87 4.41 -4.32
N ALA A 106 -15.92 3.56 -3.94
CA ALA A 106 -15.56 3.34 -2.55
C ALA A 106 -15.13 4.64 -1.85
N LEU A 107 -14.29 5.46 -2.50
CA LEU A 107 -13.85 6.76 -1.98
C LEU A 107 -15.02 7.73 -1.81
N LYS A 108 -15.95 7.80 -2.79
CA LYS A 108 -17.16 8.64 -2.71
C LYS A 108 -18.09 8.21 -1.57
N ASN A 109 -18.12 6.93 -1.25
CA ASN A 109 -18.87 6.37 -0.13
C ASN A 109 -18.17 6.55 1.24
N GLY A 110 -17.07 7.31 1.31
CA GLY A 110 -16.34 7.57 2.55
C GLY A 110 -15.37 6.46 2.96
N GLU A 111 -15.16 5.45 2.12
CA GLU A 111 -14.15 4.41 2.37
C GLU A 111 -12.75 4.95 2.05
N ARG A 112 -11.73 4.24 2.51
CA ARG A 112 -10.34 4.48 2.13
C ARG A 112 -9.92 3.47 1.08
N CYS A 113 -9.01 3.87 0.20
CA CYS A 113 -8.43 2.97 -0.80
C CYS A 113 -6.91 2.92 -0.66
N ALA A 114 -6.28 1.86 -1.15
CA ALA A 114 -4.83 1.74 -1.18
C ALA A 114 -4.36 1.14 -2.51
N MET A 115 -3.31 1.73 -3.09
CA MET A 115 -2.70 1.22 -4.30
C MET A 115 -1.20 1.50 -4.38
N MET A 116 -0.50 0.66 -5.12
CA MET A 116 0.91 0.83 -5.49
C MET A 116 0.98 1.65 -6.77
N VAL A 117 1.62 2.82 -6.70
CA VAL A 117 1.55 3.83 -7.78
C VAL A 117 2.57 3.65 -8.89
N ASP A 118 3.62 2.87 -8.71
CA ASP A 118 4.59 2.54 -9.76
C ASP A 118 4.11 1.40 -10.69
N GLY A 119 2.95 0.80 -10.36
CA GLY A 119 2.29 -0.21 -11.19
C GLY A 119 3.01 -1.57 -11.20
N PRO A 120 2.35 -2.64 -11.69
CA PRO A 120 2.83 -4.02 -11.54
C PRO A 120 4.03 -4.39 -12.43
N LYS A 121 4.47 -3.49 -13.30
CA LYS A 121 5.59 -3.70 -14.23
C LYS A 121 6.69 -2.65 -14.06
N GLY A 122 6.53 -1.73 -13.12
CA GLY A 122 7.47 -0.63 -12.93
C GLY A 122 7.57 0.35 -14.13
N PRO A 123 8.67 1.07 -14.26
CA PRO A 123 9.89 0.99 -13.44
C PRO A 123 9.63 1.38 -11.98
N PRO A 124 10.46 0.86 -11.03
CA PRO A 124 10.27 1.13 -9.62
C PRO A 124 10.43 2.62 -9.31
N LYS A 125 9.61 3.12 -8.38
CA LYS A 125 9.64 4.52 -7.91
C LYS A 125 9.39 5.57 -9.01
N ILE A 126 8.62 5.20 -10.04
CA ILE A 126 8.05 6.13 -11.04
C ILE A 126 6.53 6.04 -10.94
N ALA A 127 5.92 7.08 -10.41
CA ALA A 127 4.47 7.13 -10.22
C ALA A 127 3.73 7.16 -11.57
N LYS A 128 2.63 6.39 -11.65
CA LYS A 128 1.71 6.42 -12.79
C LYS A 128 0.53 7.35 -12.48
N ASP A 129 -0.14 7.82 -13.51
CA ASP A 129 -1.26 8.77 -13.43
C ASP A 129 -2.57 8.18 -12.86
N GLY A 130 -2.64 6.87 -12.70
CA GLY A 130 -3.86 6.19 -12.25
C GLY A 130 -4.38 6.69 -10.90
N ALA A 131 -3.50 6.91 -9.92
CA ALA A 131 -3.87 7.45 -8.61
C ALA A 131 -4.44 8.87 -8.71
N ILE A 132 -3.83 9.70 -9.56
CA ILE A 132 -4.23 11.10 -9.78
C ILE A 132 -5.62 11.15 -10.40
N LYS A 133 -5.87 10.32 -11.41
CA LYS A 133 -7.18 10.22 -12.08
C LYS A 133 -8.29 9.71 -11.13
N ILE A 134 -7.98 8.75 -10.26
CA ILE A 134 -8.91 8.27 -9.23
C ILE A 134 -9.22 9.39 -8.23
N ALA A 135 -8.21 10.09 -7.75
CA ALA A 135 -8.37 11.20 -6.81
C ALA A 135 -9.19 12.36 -7.43
N LYS A 136 -8.88 12.76 -8.67
CA LYS A 136 -9.64 13.75 -9.41
C LYS A 136 -11.13 13.39 -9.48
N LEU A 137 -11.45 12.16 -9.91
CA LEU A 137 -12.84 11.72 -10.14
C LEU A 137 -13.61 11.42 -8.85
N SER A 138 -12.91 11.13 -7.76
CA SER A 138 -13.53 10.91 -6.45
C SER A 138 -13.66 12.18 -5.61
N GLY A 139 -12.86 13.22 -5.90
CA GLY A 139 -12.74 14.43 -5.08
C GLY A 139 -12.04 14.18 -3.74
N LYS A 140 -11.37 13.02 -3.57
CA LYS A 140 -10.69 12.66 -2.33
C LYS A 140 -9.18 12.78 -2.49
N PRO A 141 -8.45 13.15 -1.39
CA PRO A 141 -7.01 13.35 -1.47
C PRO A 141 -6.25 12.03 -1.64
N ILE A 142 -5.05 12.14 -2.22
CA ILE A 142 -4.02 11.11 -2.17
C ILE A 142 -3.18 11.34 -0.93
N VAL A 143 -2.95 10.30 -0.15
CA VAL A 143 -2.06 10.33 1.02
C VAL A 143 -0.86 9.42 0.73
N PRO A 144 0.33 9.99 0.51
CA PRO A 144 1.55 9.21 0.37
C PRO A 144 1.88 8.47 1.66
N VAL A 145 2.32 7.22 1.58
CA VAL A 145 2.72 6.43 2.74
C VAL A 145 3.89 5.52 2.44
N CYS A 146 4.81 5.42 3.37
CA CYS A 146 5.87 4.42 3.36
C CYS A 146 6.01 3.76 4.73
N TRP A 147 6.73 2.63 4.79
CA TRP A 147 7.03 1.96 6.03
C TRP A 147 8.52 1.71 6.20
N TYR A 148 8.95 1.60 7.46
CA TYR A 148 10.33 1.31 7.79
C TYR A 148 10.44 0.50 9.08
N SER A 149 11.48 -0.33 9.14
CA SER A 149 11.96 -1.02 10.33
C SER A 149 13.48 -1.09 10.27
N THR A 150 14.11 -1.48 11.35
CA THR A 150 15.56 -1.76 11.36
C THR A 150 15.93 -2.90 10.43
N ASN A 151 17.18 -2.94 9.97
CA ASN A 151 17.68 -3.92 8.99
C ASN A 151 17.57 -5.38 9.43
N PHE A 152 17.38 -5.66 10.70
CA PHE A 152 17.31 -7.03 11.24
C PHE A 152 15.92 -7.65 11.17
N ASN A 153 14.90 -6.83 10.93
CA ASN A 153 13.49 -7.24 11.02
C ASN A 153 12.78 -7.28 9.65
N TRP A 154 13.52 -7.20 8.55
CA TRP A 154 12.98 -7.35 7.21
C TRP A 154 14.02 -7.88 6.23
N VAL A 155 13.54 -8.49 5.16
CA VAL A 155 14.36 -8.94 4.02
C VAL A 155 13.94 -8.22 2.76
N LYS A 156 14.92 -7.94 1.91
CA LYS A 156 14.69 -7.48 0.54
C LYS A 156 14.64 -8.69 -0.39
N LEU A 157 13.52 -8.87 -1.05
CA LEU A 157 13.38 -9.94 -2.04
C LEU A 157 14.07 -9.55 -3.36
N PRO A 158 14.58 -10.54 -4.12
CA PRO A 158 15.16 -10.33 -5.44
C PRO A 158 14.04 -10.19 -6.50
N SER A 159 13.16 -9.20 -6.31
CA SER A 159 12.09 -8.83 -7.22
C SER A 159 12.43 -7.53 -7.95
N TRP A 160 11.71 -7.22 -9.05
CA TRP A 160 11.94 -6.02 -9.86
C TRP A 160 11.80 -4.72 -9.04
N ASP A 161 10.92 -4.72 -8.04
CA ASP A 161 10.62 -3.59 -7.14
C ASP A 161 11.50 -3.59 -5.87
N GLY A 162 12.26 -4.67 -5.63
CA GLY A 162 13.00 -4.84 -4.39
C GLY A 162 12.10 -4.88 -3.16
N LEU A 163 11.00 -5.62 -3.25
CA LEU A 163 10.02 -5.79 -2.19
C LEU A 163 10.68 -6.05 -0.83
N ARG A 164 10.31 -5.24 0.14
CA ARG A 164 10.73 -5.40 1.54
C ARG A 164 9.63 -6.11 2.31
N MET A 165 9.96 -7.22 2.92
CA MET A 165 9.03 -8.01 3.74
C MET A 165 9.47 -8.03 5.19
N PRO A 166 8.59 -7.66 6.14
CA PRO A 166 8.86 -7.82 7.57
C PRO A 166 8.94 -9.30 7.94
N ILE A 167 9.78 -9.63 8.92
CA ILE A 167 9.98 -11.00 9.39
C ILE A 167 9.75 -11.09 10.90
N LEU A 168 8.75 -11.89 11.31
CA LEU A 168 8.39 -12.17 12.70
C LEU A 168 8.22 -10.89 13.54
N ASP A 169 8.82 -10.85 14.74
CA ASP A 169 8.69 -9.72 15.67
C ASP A 169 9.34 -8.46 15.11
N VAL A 170 8.53 -7.70 14.38
CA VAL A 170 8.97 -6.48 13.73
C VAL A 170 8.28 -5.26 14.33
N ARG A 171 9.12 -4.30 14.69
CA ARG A 171 8.66 -2.96 15.08
C ARG A 171 8.82 -2.06 13.88
N LEU A 172 7.72 -1.62 13.31
CA LEU A 172 7.74 -0.75 12.14
C LEU A 172 6.94 0.54 12.39
N ILE A 173 7.29 1.54 11.64
CA ILE A 173 6.48 2.74 11.52
C ILE A 173 5.90 2.85 10.13
N ASN A 174 4.69 3.40 10.04
CA ASN A 174 4.16 4.00 8.83
C ASN A 174 4.33 5.51 8.94
N LEU A 175 5.02 6.11 7.98
CA LEU A 175 5.14 7.56 7.85
C LEU A 175 4.25 8.02 6.70
N TYR A 176 3.42 9.02 6.99
CA TYR A 176 2.49 9.57 6.02
C TYR A 176 2.97 10.96 5.56
N GLY A 177 2.71 11.27 4.30
CA GLY A 177 2.92 12.60 3.75
C GLY A 177 1.64 13.44 3.80
N GLU A 178 1.79 14.72 3.48
CA GLU A 178 0.66 15.64 3.39
C GLU A 178 -0.35 15.20 2.32
N PRO A 179 -1.65 15.34 2.59
CA PRO A 179 -2.69 15.03 1.61
C PRO A 179 -2.54 15.88 0.34
N ILE A 180 -2.58 15.23 -0.80
CA ILE A 180 -2.49 15.85 -2.13
C ILE A 180 -3.88 15.85 -2.76
N TYR A 181 -4.44 17.04 -2.94
CA TYR A 181 -5.73 17.22 -3.62
C TYR A 181 -5.52 17.47 -5.11
N VAL A 182 -6.42 16.92 -5.92
CA VAL A 182 -6.43 17.11 -7.38
C VAL A 182 -7.64 17.99 -7.73
N PRO A 183 -7.46 19.13 -8.41
CA PRO A 183 -8.59 19.94 -8.85
C PRO A 183 -9.55 19.16 -9.77
N GLU A 184 -10.84 19.43 -9.66
CA GLU A 184 -11.85 18.75 -10.48
C GLU A 184 -11.69 19.08 -11.97
N ASP A 185 -11.30 20.31 -12.27
CA ASP A 185 -11.04 20.84 -13.62
C ASP A 185 -9.59 20.59 -14.12
N ALA A 186 -8.77 19.84 -13.37
CA ALA A 186 -7.37 19.55 -13.72
C ALA A 186 -7.27 19.02 -15.16
N ASP A 187 -6.51 19.70 -16.01
CA ASP A 187 -6.13 19.24 -17.34
C ASP A 187 -4.95 18.24 -17.28
N ASP A 188 -4.46 17.81 -18.43
CA ASP A 188 -3.35 16.85 -18.51
C ASP A 188 -2.04 17.42 -17.95
N GLU A 189 -1.81 18.73 -18.04
CA GLU A 189 -0.63 19.38 -17.48
C GLU A 189 -0.69 19.38 -15.94
N VAL A 190 -1.82 19.75 -15.36
CA VAL A 190 -2.02 19.71 -13.91
C VAL A 190 -1.95 18.28 -13.38
N ILE A 191 -2.52 17.30 -14.11
CA ILE A 191 -2.39 15.87 -13.76
C ILE A 191 -0.92 15.46 -13.68
N GLU A 192 -0.09 15.86 -14.65
CA GLU A 192 1.33 15.54 -14.64
C GLU A 192 2.08 16.25 -13.52
N GLN A 193 1.77 17.50 -13.22
CA GLN A 193 2.35 18.23 -12.09
C GLN A 193 2.01 17.54 -10.75
N VAL A 194 0.77 17.11 -10.56
CA VAL A 194 0.35 16.38 -9.35
C VAL A 194 1.01 15.00 -9.30
N ARG A 195 1.19 14.32 -10.43
CA ARG A 195 1.92 13.06 -10.51
C ARG A 195 3.37 13.22 -10.03
N LEU A 196 4.05 14.26 -10.53
CA LEU A 196 5.42 14.58 -10.10
C LEU A 196 5.48 14.95 -8.62
N LYS A 197 4.51 15.73 -8.12
CA LYS A 197 4.40 16.06 -6.69
C LYS A 197 4.25 14.81 -5.83
N LEU A 198 3.39 13.86 -6.23
CA LEU A 198 3.21 12.58 -5.54
C LEU A 198 4.50 11.77 -5.53
N GLU A 199 5.17 11.69 -6.69
CA GLU A 199 6.44 10.98 -6.83
C GLU A 199 7.52 11.57 -5.92
N GLN A 200 7.62 12.89 -5.88
CA GLN A 200 8.57 13.60 -5.03
C GLN A 200 8.25 13.38 -3.54
N SER A 201 6.99 13.51 -3.14
CA SER A 201 6.56 13.27 -1.76
C SER A 201 6.90 11.86 -1.28
N LEU A 202 6.69 10.84 -2.11
CA LEU A 202 7.05 9.47 -1.77
C LEU A 202 8.56 9.24 -1.66
N LYS A 203 9.38 9.94 -2.46
CA LYS A 203 10.85 9.91 -2.35
C LYS A 203 11.33 10.58 -1.05
N GLU A 204 10.76 11.73 -0.72
CA GLU A 204 11.06 12.46 0.52
C GLU A 204 10.68 11.64 1.77
N LEU A 205 9.55 10.93 1.73
CA LEU A 205 9.20 10.01 2.81
C LEU A 205 10.22 8.89 2.97
N ASP A 206 10.68 8.28 1.87
CA ASP A 206 11.71 7.23 1.91
C ASP A 206 13.04 7.74 2.51
N GLU A 207 13.37 9.03 2.34
CA GLU A 207 14.56 9.65 2.91
C GLU A 207 14.39 10.00 4.41
N ARG A 208 13.21 10.49 4.81
CA ARG A 208 12.91 10.94 6.17
C ARG A 208 12.61 9.80 7.14
N ILE A 209 12.08 8.67 6.66
CA ILE A 209 11.53 7.63 7.52
C ILE A 209 12.55 6.96 8.45
N PRO A 210 13.83 6.78 8.12
CA PRO A 210 14.82 6.25 9.08
C PRO A 210 14.97 7.13 10.32
N GLU A 211 15.03 8.45 10.15
CA GLU A 211 15.11 9.41 11.25
C GLU A 211 13.82 9.41 12.09
N ALA A 212 12.65 9.37 11.43
CA ALA A 212 11.37 9.26 12.09
C ALA A 212 11.25 7.98 12.92
N TYR A 213 11.76 6.85 12.41
CA TYR A 213 11.82 5.59 13.14
C TYR A 213 12.65 5.70 14.41
N GLU A 214 13.84 6.31 14.33
CA GLU A 214 14.69 6.50 15.47
C GLU A 214 14.06 7.39 16.55
N LYS A 215 13.43 8.48 16.15
CA LYS A 215 12.67 9.35 17.08
C LYS A 215 11.58 8.59 17.83
N VAL A 216 10.82 7.74 17.14
CA VAL A 216 9.76 6.91 17.74
C VAL A 216 10.34 5.88 18.71
N TYR A 217 11.43 5.24 18.34
CA TYR A 217 12.06 4.19 19.11
C TYR A 217 12.76 4.72 20.35
N TRP A 218 13.56 5.79 20.23
CA TRP A 218 14.36 6.35 21.32
C TRP A 218 13.56 7.24 22.29
N HIS A 219 12.54 7.96 21.82
CA HIS A 219 11.72 8.84 22.65
C HIS A 219 10.58 8.12 23.41
N GLY A 220 10.54 6.81 23.41
CA GLY A 220 9.65 6.04 24.28
C GLY A 220 8.17 6.04 23.90
N LEU A 221 7.78 6.55 22.74
CA LEU A 221 6.41 6.43 22.22
C LEU A 221 5.98 4.97 22.09
N TRP A 222 6.92 4.09 21.90
CA TRP A 222 6.74 2.65 21.87
C TRP A 222 6.35 2.06 23.23
N LYS A 223 6.94 2.55 24.32
CA LYS A 223 6.68 2.05 25.69
C LYS A 223 5.28 2.35 26.20
N ARG A 224 4.59 3.38 25.69
CA ARG A 224 3.26 3.81 26.16
C ARG A 224 2.11 2.92 25.66
N LYS A 225 2.29 2.11 24.62
CA LYS A 225 1.26 1.20 24.09
C LYS A 225 1.31 -0.21 24.69
N GLN A 226 2.25 -0.49 25.62
CA GLN A 226 2.36 -1.78 26.30
C GLN A 226 1.76 -1.81 27.73
N LYS A 227 1.01 -0.76 28.11
CA LYS A 227 0.27 -0.72 29.37
C LYS A 227 -1.26 -0.73 29.02
#